data_aa201e06a9f2e1d8ed35248dff22add0
#
_entry.id   aa201e06a9f2e1d8ed35248dff22add0
#
_cell.length_a   1.000
_cell.length_b   1.000
_cell.length_c   1.000
_cell.angle_alpha   90.00
_cell.angle_beta   90.00
_cell.angle_gamma   90.00
#
_symmetry.space_group_name_H-M   'P 1'
#
loop_
_entity.id
_entity.type
_entity.pdbx_description
1 polymer ?
#
loop_
_entity_poly.entity_id
_entity_poly.type
_entity_poly.pdbx_seq_one_letter_code
_entity_poly.pdbx_strand_id
1 'polypeptide(L)'
;MPAAPSDDSGRPRPRGTYAKGIARRQEILDRAIEVFAARGADRTSLRAIAKEVGVTHAALTHYFGSLEELLVAVYVESNAPGRKTEPEPANPVEGMIRSARANREVPGLVQLYSTLVASALEEGHPAARAFATERFARLRADI
;
A
#
# COMPACT_ATOMS: atom_id res chain seq x y z
N MET A 1 -20.07 -45.46 -23.84
CA MET A 1 -20.52 -44.46 -22.87
C MET A 1 -19.42 -43.41 -22.76
N PRO A 2 -19.65 -42.21 -23.24
CA PRO A 2 -18.67 -41.13 -22.99
C PRO A 2 -18.78 -40.73 -21.53
N ALA A 3 -17.64 -40.71 -20.85
CA ALA A 3 -17.55 -40.18 -19.51
C ALA A 3 -17.88 -38.66 -19.52
N ALA A 4 -18.77 -38.26 -18.65
CA ALA A 4 -19.07 -36.84 -18.47
C ALA A 4 -17.80 -36.08 -18.03
N PRO A 5 -17.55 -34.88 -18.54
CA PRO A 5 -16.47 -34.06 -18.02
C PRO A 5 -16.77 -33.73 -16.56
N SER A 6 -15.88 -34.12 -15.66
CA SER A 6 -15.94 -33.70 -14.27
C SER A 6 -15.74 -32.18 -14.23
N ASP A 7 -16.83 -31.48 -13.95
CA ASP A 7 -16.84 -30.05 -13.64
C ASP A 7 -16.14 -29.83 -12.28
N ASP A 8 -14.83 -29.52 -12.33
CA ASP A 8 -14.02 -29.15 -11.17
C ASP A 8 -13.98 -27.62 -10.97
N SER A 9 -14.97 -26.89 -11.51
CA SER A 9 -15.06 -25.43 -11.47
C SER A 9 -15.80 -24.90 -10.25
N GLY A 10 -15.58 -25.46 -9.05
CA GLY A 10 -16.37 -24.99 -7.90
C GLY A 10 -15.82 -25.24 -6.51
N ARG A 11 -14.58 -25.65 -6.35
CA ARG A 11 -14.05 -25.76 -4.98
C ARG A 11 -13.65 -24.38 -4.44
N PRO A 12 -14.34 -23.87 -3.40
CA PRO A 12 -13.91 -22.65 -2.74
C PRO A 12 -12.49 -22.85 -2.20
N ARG A 13 -11.58 -21.93 -2.52
CA ARG A 13 -10.22 -21.92 -1.97
C ARG A 13 -10.31 -21.96 -0.44
N PRO A 14 -9.50 -22.79 0.25
CA PRO A 14 -9.55 -22.87 1.70
C PRO A 14 -9.41 -21.48 2.34
N ARG A 15 -10.29 -21.13 3.25
CA ARG A 15 -10.27 -19.84 3.97
C ARG A 15 -8.91 -19.54 4.61
N GLY A 16 -8.17 -20.58 5.03
CA GLY A 16 -6.82 -20.45 5.58
C GLY A 16 -5.77 -19.94 4.60
N THR A 17 -5.85 -20.30 3.30
CA THR A 17 -4.92 -19.82 2.27
C THR A 17 -5.13 -18.34 1.96
N TYR A 18 -6.39 -17.89 1.90
CA TYR A 18 -6.73 -16.47 1.71
C TYR A 18 -6.27 -15.62 2.89
N ALA A 19 -6.53 -16.06 4.12
CA ALA A 19 -6.10 -15.36 5.34
C ALA A 19 -4.57 -15.26 5.44
N LYS A 20 -3.84 -16.32 5.07
CA LYS A 20 -2.36 -16.32 5.01
C LYS A 20 -1.83 -15.34 3.98
N GLY A 21 -2.47 -15.24 2.81
CA GLY A 21 -2.12 -14.29 1.75
C GLY A 21 -2.29 -12.84 2.20
N ILE A 22 -3.39 -12.51 2.88
CA ILE A 22 -3.65 -11.18 3.45
C ILE A 22 -2.62 -10.84 4.53
N ALA A 23 -2.35 -11.76 5.46
CA ALA A 23 -1.37 -11.55 6.52
C ALA A 23 0.05 -11.35 5.96
N ARG A 24 0.42 -12.09 4.93
CA ARG A 24 1.71 -11.94 4.25
C ARG A 24 1.84 -10.62 3.53
N ARG A 25 0.79 -10.20 2.83
CA ARG A 25 0.73 -8.90 2.17
C ARG A 25 0.91 -7.76 3.18
N GLN A 26 0.24 -7.83 4.32
CA GLN A 26 0.36 -6.83 5.37
C GLN A 26 1.76 -6.79 5.98
N GLU A 27 2.38 -7.93 6.20
CA GLU A 27 3.76 -8.02 6.68
C GLU A 27 4.74 -7.35 5.70
N ILE A 28 4.56 -7.57 4.40
CA ILE A 28 5.35 -6.91 3.36
C ILE A 28 5.21 -5.39 3.44
N LEU A 29 3.99 -4.87 3.58
CA LEU A 29 3.72 -3.44 3.67
C LEU A 29 4.35 -2.81 4.93
N ASP A 30 4.23 -3.47 6.07
CA ASP A 30 4.78 -3.00 7.34
C ASP A 30 6.32 -2.94 7.31
N ARG A 31 6.97 -3.93 6.68
CA ARG A 31 8.41 -3.95 6.50
C ARG A 31 8.90 -2.98 5.43
N ALA A 32 8.13 -2.80 4.37
CA ALA A 32 8.49 -1.89 3.28
C ALA A 32 8.62 -0.43 3.75
N ILE A 33 7.74 0.03 4.63
CA ILE A 33 7.85 1.40 5.15
C ILE A 33 9.08 1.57 6.05
N GLU A 34 9.45 0.56 6.82
CA GLU A 34 10.67 0.57 7.64
C GLU A 34 11.92 0.66 6.77
N VAL A 35 11.97 -0.13 5.70
CA VAL A 35 13.08 -0.10 4.72
C VAL A 35 13.17 1.27 4.04
N PHE A 36 12.05 1.80 3.62
CA PHE A 36 11.99 3.13 3.00
C PHE A 36 12.46 4.24 3.97
N ALA A 37 12.01 4.20 5.20
CA ALA A 37 12.42 5.17 6.24
C ALA A 37 13.94 5.12 6.51
N ALA A 38 14.51 3.92 6.52
CA ALA A 38 15.94 3.74 6.80
C ALA A 38 16.84 4.07 5.60
N ARG A 39 16.41 3.77 4.38
CA ARG A 39 17.24 3.88 3.17
C ARG A 39 16.95 5.12 2.32
N GLY A 40 15.74 5.67 2.41
CA GLY A 40 15.26 6.73 1.54
C GLY A 40 14.85 6.21 0.14
N ALA A 41 14.28 7.12 -0.68
CA ALA A 41 13.73 6.78 -1.99
C ALA A 41 14.77 6.16 -2.95
N ASP A 42 15.97 6.73 -3.00
CA ASP A 42 17.01 6.35 -3.97
C ASP A 42 17.62 4.97 -3.71
N ARG A 43 17.56 4.49 -2.48
CA ARG A 43 18.16 3.21 -2.05
C ARG A 43 17.14 2.13 -1.78
N THR A 44 15.86 2.42 -1.93
CA THR A 44 14.79 1.45 -1.78
C THR A 44 14.50 0.80 -3.13
N SER A 45 14.49 -0.53 -3.15
CA SER A 45 14.16 -1.33 -4.33
C SER A 45 13.31 -2.54 -3.90
N LEU A 46 12.62 -3.16 -4.87
CA LEU A 46 11.90 -4.40 -4.60
C LEU A 46 12.83 -5.50 -4.07
N ARG A 47 14.07 -5.57 -4.58
CA ARG A 47 15.06 -6.53 -4.09
C ARG A 47 15.48 -6.28 -2.65
N ALA A 48 15.69 -5.03 -2.28
CA ALA A 48 16.03 -4.65 -0.91
C ALA A 48 14.89 -5.00 0.06
N ILE A 49 13.65 -4.71 -0.32
CA ILE A 49 12.46 -5.04 0.47
C ILE A 49 12.29 -6.55 0.59
N ALA A 50 12.42 -7.29 -0.51
CA ALA A 50 12.32 -8.74 -0.53
C ALA A 50 13.33 -9.38 0.44
N LYS A 51 14.56 -8.90 0.43
CA LYS A 51 15.62 -9.36 1.33
C LYS A 51 15.27 -9.12 2.80
N GLU A 52 14.79 -7.93 3.13
CA GLU A 52 14.44 -7.56 4.51
C GLU A 52 13.19 -8.32 5.01
N VAL A 53 12.23 -8.57 4.15
CA VAL A 53 11.01 -9.34 4.47
C VAL A 53 11.28 -10.84 4.54
N GLY A 54 12.32 -11.32 3.85
CA GLY A 54 12.63 -12.75 3.75
C GLY A 54 11.79 -13.48 2.70
N VAL A 55 11.43 -12.81 1.62
CA VAL A 55 10.73 -13.40 0.46
C VAL A 55 11.59 -13.31 -0.79
N THR A 56 11.25 -14.08 -1.82
CA THR A 56 11.90 -13.96 -3.12
C THR A 56 11.42 -12.71 -3.85
N HIS A 57 12.25 -12.18 -4.75
CA HIS A 57 11.84 -11.09 -5.63
C HIS A 57 10.61 -11.46 -6.47
N ALA A 58 10.55 -12.70 -6.96
CA ALA A 58 9.39 -13.19 -7.70
C ALA A 58 8.10 -13.20 -6.88
N ALA A 59 8.17 -13.65 -5.63
CA ALA A 59 7.03 -13.62 -4.72
C ALA A 59 6.56 -12.18 -4.44
N LEU A 60 7.47 -11.25 -4.22
CA LEU A 60 7.14 -9.84 -4.03
C LEU A 60 6.49 -9.24 -5.26
N THR A 61 7.00 -9.53 -6.45
CA THR A 61 6.43 -9.08 -7.72
C THR A 61 5.03 -9.64 -7.97
N HIS A 62 4.74 -10.82 -7.43
CA HIS A 62 3.39 -11.40 -7.49
C HIS A 62 2.37 -10.58 -6.69
N TYR A 63 2.75 -10.03 -5.53
CA TYR A 63 1.88 -9.18 -4.73
C TYR A 63 1.79 -7.75 -5.27
N PHE A 64 2.90 -7.22 -5.79
CA PHE A 64 3.01 -5.83 -6.23
C PHE A 64 3.78 -5.78 -7.56
N GLY A 65 3.16 -5.25 -8.60
CA GLY A 65 3.73 -5.23 -9.95
C GLY A 65 5.00 -4.39 -10.09
N SER A 66 5.17 -3.37 -9.23
CA SER A 66 6.34 -2.49 -9.23
C SER A 66 6.63 -1.95 -7.83
N LEU A 67 7.82 -1.38 -7.64
CA LEU A 67 8.15 -0.67 -6.41
C LEU A 67 7.18 0.48 -6.15
N GLU A 68 6.83 1.23 -7.18
CA GLU A 68 5.89 2.36 -7.06
C GLU A 68 4.50 1.90 -6.60
N GLU A 69 3.98 0.81 -7.16
CA GLU A 69 2.72 0.21 -6.72
C GLU A 69 2.77 -0.25 -5.26
N LEU A 70 3.89 -0.83 -4.84
CA LEU A 70 4.12 -1.19 -3.44
C LEU A 70 4.10 0.04 -2.54
N LEU A 71 4.80 1.09 -2.90
CA LEU A 71 4.88 2.32 -2.11
C LEU A 71 3.54 3.05 -2.03
N VAL A 72 2.77 3.06 -3.11
CA VAL A 72 1.37 3.56 -3.10
C VAL A 72 0.52 2.74 -2.14
N ALA A 73 0.60 1.41 -2.18
CA ALA A 73 -0.14 0.54 -1.27
C ALA A 73 0.24 0.77 0.20
N VAL A 74 1.52 0.95 0.48
CA VAL A 74 2.01 1.30 1.83
C VAL A 74 1.33 2.57 2.33
N TYR A 75 1.32 3.62 1.53
CA TYR A 75 0.72 4.89 1.92
C TYR A 75 -0.79 4.78 2.11
N VAL A 76 -1.50 4.20 1.15
CA VAL A 76 -2.96 4.04 1.18
C VAL A 76 -3.41 3.23 2.40
N GLU A 77 -2.75 2.13 2.69
CA GLU A 77 -3.11 1.28 3.84
C GLU A 77 -2.72 1.89 5.19
N SER A 78 -1.64 2.68 5.24
CA SER A 78 -1.28 3.42 6.46
C SER A 78 -2.32 4.48 6.83
N ASN A 79 -3.09 4.97 5.86
CA ASN A 79 -4.14 5.96 6.05
C ASN A 79 -5.56 5.39 5.96
N ALA A 80 -5.72 4.06 5.88
CA ALA A 80 -7.03 3.44 5.73
C ALA A 80 -7.95 3.74 6.93
N PRO A 81 -9.25 4.02 6.68
CA PRO A 81 -10.25 4.13 7.74
C PRO A 81 -10.31 2.81 8.54
N GLY A 82 -10.37 2.90 9.85
CA GLY A 82 -10.42 1.72 10.74
C GLY A 82 -9.09 1.37 11.42
N ARG A 83 -7.97 1.91 11.01
CA ARG A 83 -6.73 1.88 11.79
C ARG A 83 -6.73 2.90 12.93
N LYS A 84 -7.63 3.88 12.87
CA LYS A 84 -7.79 4.93 13.87
C LYS A 84 -9.08 4.67 14.64
N THR A 85 -8.97 4.32 15.89
CA THR A 85 -10.09 4.15 16.85
C THR A 85 -10.61 5.49 17.38
N GLU A 86 -10.33 6.57 16.69
CA GLU A 86 -10.71 7.91 17.11
C GLU A 86 -12.10 8.29 16.54
N PRO A 87 -12.89 9.06 17.29
CA PRO A 87 -14.17 9.54 16.80
C PRO A 87 -14.01 10.43 15.58
N GLU A 88 -15.06 10.56 14.78
CA GLU A 88 -15.10 11.44 13.62
C GLU A 88 -14.67 12.87 13.99
N PRO A 89 -13.85 13.54 13.17
CA PRO A 89 -13.44 14.91 13.42
C PRO A 89 -14.64 15.86 13.31
N ALA A 90 -14.72 16.84 14.20
CA ALA A 90 -15.82 17.79 14.24
C ALA A 90 -15.90 18.71 13.02
N ASN A 91 -14.78 18.87 12.32
CA ASN A 91 -14.69 19.67 11.09
C ASN A 91 -13.46 19.25 10.26
N PRO A 92 -13.40 19.64 8.97
CA PRO A 92 -12.28 19.25 8.10
C PRO A 92 -10.89 19.69 8.60
N VAL A 93 -10.79 20.85 9.22
CA VAL A 93 -9.51 21.38 9.74
C VAL A 93 -8.99 20.49 10.87
N GLU A 94 -9.86 20.10 11.80
CA GLU A 94 -9.49 19.15 12.85
C GLU A 94 -9.04 17.82 12.26
N GLY A 95 -9.73 17.32 11.26
CA GLY A 95 -9.36 16.11 10.52
C GLY A 95 -7.97 16.20 9.91
N MET A 96 -7.64 17.32 9.28
CA MET A 96 -6.32 17.57 8.70
C MET A 96 -5.23 17.62 9.77
N ILE A 97 -5.44 18.33 10.87
CA ILE A 97 -4.48 18.42 11.98
C ILE A 97 -4.23 17.05 12.58
N ARG A 98 -5.29 16.29 12.82
CA ARG A 98 -5.22 14.93 13.36
C ARG A 98 -4.44 13.99 12.45
N SER A 99 -4.72 14.04 11.15
CA SER A 99 -3.98 13.27 10.15
C SER A 99 -2.50 13.64 10.09
N ALA A 100 -2.19 14.94 10.12
CA ALA A 100 -0.80 15.41 10.11
C ALA A 100 -0.03 14.94 11.36
N ARG A 101 -0.65 14.96 12.51
CA ARG A 101 -0.05 14.45 13.76
C ARG A 101 0.21 12.95 13.67
N ALA A 102 -0.79 12.17 13.25
CA ALA A 102 -0.66 10.72 13.10
C ALA A 102 0.43 10.32 12.09
N ASN A 103 0.54 11.07 11.00
CA ASN A 103 1.55 10.80 9.96
C ASN A 103 2.97 11.07 10.47
N ARG A 104 3.16 12.01 11.38
CA ARG A 104 4.46 12.28 12.01
C ARG A 104 4.95 11.12 12.89
N GLU A 105 4.03 10.34 13.44
CA GLU A 105 4.36 9.21 14.33
C GLU A 105 4.84 7.98 13.57
N VAL A 106 4.61 7.92 12.25
CA VAL A 106 5.07 6.83 11.40
C VAL A 106 6.34 7.27 10.67
N PRO A 107 7.52 6.74 11.04
CA PRO A 107 8.77 7.10 10.38
C PRO A 107 8.70 6.86 8.87
N GLY A 108 9.12 7.85 8.09
CA GLY A 108 9.18 7.77 6.63
C GLY A 108 7.85 8.03 5.90
N LEU A 109 6.71 8.12 6.58
CA LEU A 109 5.41 8.25 5.89
C LEU A 109 5.26 9.59 5.16
N VAL A 110 5.68 10.69 5.78
CA VAL A 110 5.65 12.02 5.14
C VAL A 110 6.61 12.08 3.96
N GLN A 111 7.81 11.52 4.11
CA GLN A 111 8.79 11.41 3.04
C GLN A 111 8.25 10.57 1.87
N LEU A 112 7.60 9.45 2.16
CA LEU A 112 6.97 8.59 1.17
C LEU A 112 5.89 9.34 0.39
N TYR A 113 5.00 10.05 1.08
CA TYR A 113 3.98 10.88 0.44
C TYR A 113 4.59 11.93 -0.49
N SER A 114 5.58 12.66 -0.01
CA SER A 114 6.28 13.69 -0.82
C SER A 114 6.93 13.08 -2.05
N THR A 115 7.54 11.91 -1.92
CA THR A 115 8.15 11.18 -3.04
C THR A 115 7.09 10.78 -4.08
N LEU A 116 5.95 10.23 -3.65
CA LEU A 116 4.87 9.84 -4.56
C LEU A 116 4.26 11.03 -5.29
N VAL A 117 4.03 12.14 -4.60
CA VAL A 117 3.49 13.37 -5.22
C VAL A 117 4.49 13.95 -6.21
N ALA A 118 5.77 14.00 -5.88
CA ALA A 118 6.81 14.46 -6.80
C ALA A 118 6.90 13.58 -8.04
N SER A 119 6.90 12.26 -7.88
CA SER A 119 6.90 11.31 -8.99
C SER A 119 5.67 11.45 -9.88
N ALA A 120 4.52 11.79 -9.32
CA ALA A 120 3.29 12.00 -10.10
C ALA A 120 3.37 13.16 -11.09
N LEU A 121 4.27 14.11 -10.87
CA LEU A 121 4.51 15.25 -11.76
C LEU A 121 5.43 14.90 -12.94
N GLU A 122 6.11 13.78 -12.86
CA GLU A 122 7.03 13.31 -13.90
C GLU A 122 6.36 12.31 -14.83
N GLU A 123 6.84 12.20 -16.05
CA GLU A 123 6.41 11.14 -16.97
C GLU A 123 6.97 9.78 -16.53
N GLY A 124 6.25 8.70 -16.85
CA GLY A 124 6.69 7.34 -16.54
C GLY A 124 6.34 6.82 -15.15
N HIS A 125 5.49 7.54 -14.41
CA HIS A 125 5.03 7.14 -13.07
C HIS A 125 3.49 7.01 -13.01
N PRO A 126 2.89 6.01 -13.70
CA PRO A 126 1.43 5.91 -13.79
C PRO A 126 0.75 5.62 -12.45
N ALA A 127 1.35 4.80 -11.59
CA ALA A 127 0.78 4.47 -10.28
C ALA A 127 0.78 5.68 -9.34
N ALA A 128 1.87 6.44 -9.30
CA ALA A 128 1.96 7.67 -8.51
C ALA A 128 0.98 8.73 -9.04
N ARG A 129 0.85 8.86 -10.35
CA ARG A 129 -0.11 9.79 -10.97
C ARG A 129 -1.55 9.44 -10.64
N ALA A 130 -1.94 8.18 -10.75
CA ALA A 130 -3.27 7.72 -10.39
C ALA A 130 -3.57 7.97 -8.90
N PHE A 131 -2.63 7.67 -8.04
CA PHE A 131 -2.71 7.93 -6.61
C PHE A 131 -2.92 9.41 -6.30
N ALA A 132 -2.09 10.29 -6.85
CA ALA A 132 -2.18 11.73 -6.62
C ALA A 132 -3.50 12.30 -7.16
N THR A 133 -3.92 11.90 -8.34
CA THR A 133 -5.18 12.33 -8.95
C THR A 133 -6.37 11.99 -8.07
N GLU A 134 -6.47 10.76 -7.61
CA GLU A 134 -7.55 10.31 -6.75
C GLU A 134 -7.53 11.02 -5.39
N ARG A 135 -6.35 11.14 -4.78
CA ARG A 135 -6.20 11.82 -3.49
C ARG A 135 -6.63 13.27 -3.55
N PHE A 136 -6.18 14.02 -4.54
CA PHE A 136 -6.56 15.44 -4.66
C PHE A 136 -8.00 15.63 -5.05
N ALA A 137 -8.60 14.70 -5.81
CA ALA A 137 -10.02 14.70 -6.08
C ALA A 137 -10.86 14.54 -4.79
N ARG A 138 -10.48 13.62 -3.93
CA ARG A 138 -11.13 13.43 -2.62
C ARG A 138 -10.98 14.67 -1.73
N LEU A 139 -9.77 15.20 -1.60
CA LEU A 139 -9.53 16.41 -0.80
C LEU A 139 -10.38 17.62 -1.27
N ARG A 140 -10.60 17.75 -2.58
CA ARG A 140 -11.49 18.81 -3.10
C ARG A 140 -12.96 18.55 -2.81
N ALA A 141 -13.38 17.29 -2.78
CA ALA A 141 -14.75 16.93 -2.47
C ALA A 141 -15.13 17.15 -1.00
N ASP A 142 -14.13 17.05 -0.11
CA ASP A 142 -14.31 17.21 1.35
C ASP A 142 -14.30 18.69 1.80
N ILE A 143 -14.00 19.62 0.90
CA ILE A 143 -14.03 21.06 1.15
C ILE A 143 -15.39 21.62 0.73
#